data_3ae4d991ceff6dada71f21328cc58653
#
_entry.id   3ae4d991ceff6dada71f21328cc58653
#
_cell.length_a   1.000
_cell.length_b   1.000
_cell.length_c   1.000
_cell.angle_alpha   90.00
_cell.angle_beta   90.00
_cell.angle_gamma   90.00
#
_symmetry.space_group_name_H-M   'P 1'
#
loop_
_entity.id
_entity.type
_entity.pdbx_description
1 polymer ?
#
loop_
_entity_poly.entity_id
_entity_poly.type
_entity_poly.pdbx_seq_one_letter_code
_entity_poly.pdbx_strand_id
1 'polypeptide(L)'
;MASVIVGYVPAPEGAAALSHARREAALANNRLVIVNVRTTGRGLGHGHSHGEDASGELEGIAAELRAAGSDFTVIHPEGDYDPADEILSAAAGNEGRLIVVGLRHRTPVGKLILGSTAQRVLLEAHCPVLCVKAGQ
;
A
#
# COMPACT_ATOMS: atom_id res chain seq x y z
N MET A 1 -4.49 -4.95 18.93
CA MET A 1 -5.32 -3.94 18.27
C MET A 1 -5.35 -4.22 16.78
N ALA A 2 -6.54 -4.27 16.22
CA ALA A 2 -6.69 -4.54 14.79
C ALA A 2 -6.10 -3.40 13.97
N SER A 3 -5.69 -3.72 12.75
CA SER A 3 -5.08 -2.73 11.89
C SER A 3 -5.61 -2.82 10.47
N VAL A 4 -5.45 -1.73 9.74
CA VAL A 4 -5.68 -1.66 8.31
C VAL A 4 -4.31 -1.56 7.65
N ILE A 5 -4.06 -2.46 6.73
CA ILE A 5 -2.77 -2.55 6.04
C ILE A 5 -2.92 -1.96 4.65
N VAL A 6 -2.00 -1.11 4.23
CA VAL A 6 -2.03 -0.58 2.88
C VAL A 6 -0.68 -0.78 2.22
N GLY A 7 -0.70 -1.27 0.99
CA GLY A 7 0.50 -1.33 0.17
C GLY A 7 0.63 -0.02 -0.59
N TYR A 8 1.64 0.75 -0.28
CA TYR A 8 1.83 2.07 -0.88
C TYR A 8 2.90 2.02 -1.96
N VAL A 9 2.56 2.51 -3.14
CA VAL A 9 3.53 2.72 -4.21
C VAL A 9 3.47 4.19 -4.61
N PRO A 10 4.58 4.77 -5.11
CA PRO A 10 4.60 6.18 -5.49
C PRO A 10 3.94 6.39 -6.85
N ALA A 11 2.64 6.26 -6.88
CA ALA A 11 1.85 6.34 -8.09
C ALA A 11 0.43 6.72 -7.69
N PRO A 12 -0.40 7.15 -8.65
CA PRO A 12 -1.78 7.54 -8.32
C PRO A 12 -2.56 6.45 -7.61
N GLU A 13 -2.37 5.19 -8.00
CA GLU A 13 -3.08 4.09 -7.34
C GLU A 13 -2.60 3.91 -5.91
N GLY A 14 -1.33 4.20 -5.63
CA GLY A 14 -0.83 4.14 -4.25
C GLY A 14 -1.43 5.22 -3.39
N ALA A 15 -1.51 6.43 -3.93
CA ALA A 15 -2.13 7.54 -3.20
C ALA A 15 -3.60 7.27 -2.94
N ALA A 16 -4.31 6.71 -3.91
CA ALA A 16 -5.71 6.38 -3.74
C ALA A 16 -5.91 5.31 -2.68
N ALA A 17 -5.06 4.29 -2.71
CA ALA A 17 -5.14 3.23 -1.71
C ALA A 17 -4.90 3.79 -0.31
N LEU A 18 -3.89 4.64 -0.17
CA LEU A 18 -3.58 5.22 1.14
C LEU A 18 -4.71 6.08 1.66
N SER A 19 -5.32 6.87 0.79
CA SER A 19 -6.44 7.71 1.18
C SER A 19 -7.60 6.87 1.72
N HIS A 20 -7.91 5.79 1.04
CA HIS A 20 -8.97 4.89 1.50
C HIS A 20 -8.61 4.18 2.78
N ALA A 21 -7.35 3.75 2.90
CA ALA A 21 -6.90 3.07 4.11
C ALA A 21 -6.99 3.98 5.32
N ARG A 22 -6.60 5.24 5.16
CA ARG A 22 -6.68 6.21 6.25
C ARG A 22 -8.12 6.37 6.73
N ARG A 23 -9.05 6.44 5.78
CA ARG A 23 -10.47 6.58 6.12
C ARG A 23 -10.98 5.35 6.84
N GLU A 24 -10.64 4.17 6.33
CA GLU A 24 -11.10 2.94 6.96
C GLU A 24 -10.55 2.78 8.37
N ALA A 25 -9.27 3.11 8.55
CA ALA A 25 -8.67 3.01 9.87
C ALA A 25 -9.33 3.98 10.86
N ALA A 26 -9.60 5.21 10.40
CA ALA A 26 -10.23 6.21 11.26
C ALA A 26 -11.63 5.80 11.65
N LEU A 27 -12.42 5.29 10.68
CA LEU A 27 -13.79 4.90 10.96
C LEU A 27 -13.89 3.79 11.99
N ALA A 28 -12.94 2.86 11.95
CA ALA A 28 -12.97 1.71 12.86
C ALA A 28 -12.07 1.91 14.07
N ASN A 29 -11.40 3.04 14.15
CA ASN A 29 -10.44 3.33 15.22
C ASN A 29 -9.35 2.27 15.27
N ASN A 30 -8.83 1.91 14.12
CA ASN A 30 -7.79 0.92 13.99
C ASN A 30 -6.45 1.60 13.71
N ARG A 31 -5.37 0.85 13.96
CA ARG A 31 -4.04 1.30 13.55
C ARG A 31 -3.92 1.23 12.05
N LEU A 32 -3.17 2.16 11.47
CA LEU A 32 -2.86 2.15 10.04
C LEU A 32 -1.43 1.66 9.86
N VAL A 33 -1.24 0.62 9.06
CA VAL A 33 0.09 0.09 8.77
C VAL A 33 0.36 0.30 7.29
N ILE A 34 1.34 1.14 7.00
CA ILE A 34 1.70 1.49 5.62
C ILE A 34 2.94 0.70 5.25
N VAL A 35 2.81 -0.16 4.25
CA VAL A 35 3.96 -0.90 3.73
C VAL A 35 4.47 -0.16 2.51
N ASN A 36 5.68 0.37 2.60
CA ASN A 36 6.28 1.13 1.50
C ASN A 36 6.81 0.16 0.46
N VAL A 37 6.01 -0.09 -0.56
CA VAL A 37 6.36 -1.03 -1.62
C VAL A 37 7.08 -0.25 -2.70
N ARG A 38 8.39 -0.44 -2.79
CA ARG A 38 9.15 0.19 -3.86
C ARG A 38 9.03 -0.65 -5.11
N THR A 39 8.85 0.02 -6.23
CA THR A 39 8.94 -0.67 -7.49
C THR A 39 10.42 -0.95 -7.70
N THR A 40 10.79 -2.20 -7.72
CA THR A 40 12.20 -2.55 -7.75
C THR A 40 12.87 -2.23 -9.05
N GLY A 41 12.14 -1.90 -10.05
CA GLY A 41 12.75 -1.63 -11.33
C GLY A 41 13.32 -2.86 -12.00
N ARG A 42 13.09 -4.00 -11.42
CA ARG A 42 13.58 -5.21 -12.02
C ARG A 42 12.95 -5.38 -13.39
N GLY A 43 13.74 -5.57 -14.38
CA GLY A 43 13.26 -5.69 -15.74
C GLY A 43 12.98 -4.38 -16.41
N LEU A 44 12.93 -3.30 -15.67
CA LEU A 44 12.70 -1.99 -16.27
C LEU A 44 13.96 -1.16 -16.30
N GLY A 45 14.82 -1.36 -15.35
CA GLY A 45 16.09 -0.70 -15.35
C GLY A 45 16.08 0.76 -15.04
N HIS A 46 14.96 1.32 -14.68
CA HIS A 46 14.92 2.72 -14.37
C HIS A 46 14.15 3.05 -13.11
N GLY A 47 13.94 2.10 -12.26
CA GLY A 47 13.17 2.35 -11.07
C GLY A 47 13.96 2.97 -9.94
N HIS A 48 15.23 3.17 -10.14
CA HIS A 48 16.11 3.51 -9.03
C HIS A 48 15.78 4.85 -8.37
N SER A 49 15.20 5.77 -9.07
CA SER A 49 14.89 7.06 -8.47
C SER A 49 13.54 7.10 -7.76
N HIS A 50 12.72 6.10 -7.96
CA HIS A 50 11.36 6.14 -7.42
C HIS A 50 11.32 5.87 -5.93
N GLY A 51 12.27 5.10 -5.42
CA GLY A 51 12.30 4.81 -4.00
C GLY A 51 12.51 6.05 -3.17
N GLU A 52 13.34 6.96 -3.65
CA GLU A 52 13.60 8.19 -2.93
C GLU A 52 12.37 9.08 -2.89
N ASP A 53 11.68 9.18 -4.04
CA ASP A 53 10.48 10.00 -4.11
C ASP A 53 9.41 9.46 -3.18
N ALA A 54 9.24 8.15 -3.15
CA ALA A 54 8.25 7.54 -2.27
C ALA A 54 8.56 7.84 -0.81
N SER A 55 9.84 7.77 -0.45
CA SER A 55 10.22 8.03 0.93
C SER A 55 9.91 9.47 1.34
N GLY A 56 10.18 10.42 0.46
CA GLY A 56 9.88 11.81 0.75
C GLY A 56 8.40 12.05 0.90
N GLU A 57 7.59 11.46 0.03
CA GLU A 57 6.15 11.59 0.15
C GLU A 57 5.64 10.99 1.44
N LEU A 58 6.16 9.83 1.81
CA LEU A 58 5.72 9.16 3.01
C LEU A 58 6.12 9.92 4.27
N GLU A 59 7.25 10.60 4.24
CA GLU A 59 7.63 11.43 5.38
C GLU A 59 6.62 12.54 5.61
N GLY A 60 6.16 13.17 4.53
CA GLY A 60 5.15 14.20 4.64
C GLY A 60 3.85 13.65 5.17
N ILE A 61 3.45 12.48 4.69
CA ILE A 61 2.23 11.83 5.15
C ILE A 61 2.36 11.46 6.61
N ALA A 62 3.51 10.94 7.01
CA ALA A 62 3.74 10.58 8.41
C ALA A 62 3.64 11.80 9.30
N ALA A 63 4.14 12.94 8.85
CA ALA A 63 4.03 14.16 9.62
C ALA A 63 2.58 14.57 9.80
N GLU A 64 1.77 14.45 8.73
CA GLU A 64 0.34 14.73 8.84
C GLU A 64 -0.35 13.80 9.82
N LEU A 65 -0.01 12.53 9.76
CA LEU A 65 -0.64 11.55 10.63
C LEU A 65 -0.27 11.78 12.09
N ARG A 66 0.98 12.12 12.34
CA ARG A 66 1.39 12.44 13.70
C ARG A 66 0.66 13.67 14.22
N ALA A 67 0.55 14.70 13.40
CA ALA A 67 -0.14 15.93 13.80
C ALA A 67 -1.60 15.66 14.10
N ALA A 68 -2.21 14.69 13.39
CA ALA A 68 -3.60 14.34 13.62
C ALA A 68 -3.79 13.38 14.80
N GLY A 69 -2.71 12.94 15.43
CA GLY A 69 -2.83 11.99 16.53
C GLY A 69 -3.17 10.58 16.11
N SER A 70 -2.93 10.25 14.84
CA SER A 70 -3.26 8.92 14.32
C SER A 70 -2.27 7.87 14.84
N ASP A 71 -2.78 6.66 15.05
CA ASP A 71 -1.94 5.53 15.41
C ASP A 71 -1.53 4.84 14.12
N PHE A 72 -0.25 4.95 13.75
CA PHE A 72 0.21 4.39 12.49
C PHE A 72 1.65 3.91 12.58
N THR A 73 2.01 3.06 11.63
CA THR A 73 3.36 2.53 11.48
C THR A 73 3.68 2.50 10.00
N VAL A 74 4.92 2.83 9.65
CA VAL A 74 5.39 2.68 8.28
C VAL A 74 6.45 1.60 8.25
N ILE A 75 6.28 0.63 7.38
CA ILE A 75 7.23 -0.46 7.21
C ILE A 75 7.99 -0.21 5.92
N HIS A 76 9.31 -0.23 6.00
CA HIS A 76 10.20 -0.07 4.85
C HIS A 76 10.95 -1.37 4.62
N PRO A 77 10.41 -2.26 3.77
CA PRO A 77 11.12 -3.52 3.51
C PRO A 77 12.47 -3.24 2.87
N GLU A 78 13.45 -4.08 3.18
CA GLU A 78 14.81 -3.91 2.68
C GLU A 78 15.20 -5.10 1.85
N GLY A 79 16.18 -4.88 0.97
CA GLY A 79 16.73 -5.92 0.15
C GLY A 79 15.76 -6.32 -0.97
N ASP A 80 15.95 -7.53 -1.45
CA ASP A 80 15.06 -8.11 -2.45
C ASP A 80 13.89 -8.74 -1.75
N TYR A 81 12.69 -8.31 -2.11
CA TYR A 81 11.48 -8.86 -1.50
C TYR A 81 10.38 -8.89 -2.53
N ASP A 82 9.42 -9.75 -2.28
CA ASP A 82 8.20 -9.77 -3.07
C ASP A 82 7.19 -8.86 -2.36
N PRO A 83 6.68 -7.83 -3.03
CA PRO A 83 5.75 -6.91 -2.37
C PRO A 83 4.55 -7.60 -1.75
N ALA A 84 4.01 -8.62 -2.40
CA ALA A 84 2.86 -9.32 -1.85
C ALA A 84 3.21 -10.01 -0.54
N ASP A 85 4.41 -10.62 -0.47
CA ASP A 85 4.85 -11.24 0.78
C ASP A 85 4.94 -10.24 1.91
N GLU A 86 5.43 -9.05 1.62
CA GLU A 86 5.58 -8.03 2.66
C GLU A 86 4.22 -7.56 3.16
N ILE A 87 3.29 -7.36 2.25
CA ILE A 87 1.93 -6.94 2.63
C ILE A 87 1.26 -8.03 3.46
N LEU A 88 1.36 -9.28 3.01
CA LEU A 88 0.74 -10.39 3.72
C LEU A 88 1.37 -10.61 5.10
N SER A 89 2.69 -10.47 5.19
CA SER A 89 3.38 -10.58 6.47
C SER A 89 2.96 -9.47 7.42
N ALA A 90 2.83 -8.25 6.91
CA ALA A 90 2.41 -7.12 7.73
C ALA A 90 1.02 -7.39 8.28
N ALA A 91 0.13 -7.93 7.46
CA ALA A 91 -1.22 -8.24 7.92
C ALA A 91 -1.21 -9.31 9.01
N ALA A 92 -0.40 -10.35 8.81
CA ALA A 92 -0.33 -11.42 9.80
C ALA A 92 0.27 -10.95 11.11
N GLY A 93 1.28 -10.10 11.05
CA GLY A 93 1.99 -9.67 12.25
C GLY A 93 1.34 -8.51 12.98
N ASN A 94 0.34 -7.87 12.42
CA ASN A 94 -0.28 -6.70 13.01
C ASN A 94 -1.79 -6.83 13.18
N GLU A 95 -2.30 -8.03 13.22
CA GLU A 95 -3.74 -8.27 13.35
C GLU A 95 -4.50 -7.49 12.27
N GLY A 96 -4.08 -7.67 11.03
CA GLY A 96 -4.71 -6.99 9.92
C GLY A 96 -6.13 -7.47 9.70
N ARG A 97 -7.09 -6.55 9.75
CA ARG A 97 -8.47 -6.88 9.47
C ARG A 97 -8.90 -6.46 8.08
N LEU A 98 -8.05 -5.70 7.41
CA LEU A 98 -8.33 -5.22 6.06
C LEU A 98 -7.00 -4.89 5.39
N ILE A 99 -6.87 -5.28 4.14
CA ILE A 99 -5.73 -4.90 3.32
C ILE A 99 -6.27 -4.03 2.19
N VAL A 100 -5.62 -2.91 1.91
CA VAL A 100 -6.01 -1.99 0.85
C VAL A 100 -4.88 -1.93 -0.16
N VAL A 101 -5.19 -2.17 -1.42
CA VAL A 101 -4.22 -2.09 -2.51
C VAL A 101 -4.81 -1.33 -3.67
N GLY A 102 -3.96 -0.65 -4.44
CA GLY A 102 -4.41 0.10 -5.57
C GLY A 102 -4.37 -0.72 -6.85
N LEU A 103 -5.27 -0.42 -7.75
CA LEU A 103 -5.32 -1.05 -9.06
C LEU A 103 -4.84 -0.07 -10.10
N ARG A 104 -4.12 -0.58 -11.07
CA ARG A 104 -3.59 0.25 -12.14
C ARG A 104 -4.54 0.32 -13.32
N HIS A 105 -4.55 1.48 -13.96
CA HIS A 105 -5.15 1.64 -15.27
C HIS A 105 -4.04 1.46 -16.29
N ARG A 106 -4.07 0.39 -17.05
CA ARG A 106 -2.92 0.07 -17.89
C ARG A 106 -3.15 0.08 -19.38
N THR A 107 -4.35 -0.13 -19.85
CA THR A 107 -4.53 -0.36 -21.28
C THR A 107 -5.13 0.86 -21.95
N PRO A 108 -4.82 1.05 -23.25
CA PRO A 108 -5.43 2.13 -24.01
C PRO A 108 -6.95 2.03 -24.11
N VAL A 109 -7.50 0.84 -23.93
CA VAL A 109 -8.95 0.67 -23.98
C VAL A 109 -9.61 0.89 -22.62
N GLY A 110 -8.84 1.32 -21.62
CA GLY A 110 -9.42 1.67 -20.34
C GLY A 110 -9.72 0.51 -19.41
N LYS A 111 -9.24 -0.66 -19.73
CA LYS A 111 -9.46 -1.81 -18.86
C LYS A 111 -8.55 -1.74 -17.64
N LEU A 112 -9.08 -2.16 -16.52
CA LEU A 112 -8.27 -2.30 -15.33
C LEU A 112 -7.47 -3.58 -15.42
N ILE A 113 -6.23 -3.50 -14.98
CA ILE A 113 -5.37 -4.67 -14.93
C ILE A 113 -5.07 -4.96 -13.47
N LEU A 114 -5.32 -6.19 -13.07
CA LEU A 114 -4.98 -6.65 -11.74
C LEU A 114 -3.52 -7.06 -11.78
N GLY A 115 -2.65 -6.28 -11.15
CA GLY A 115 -1.24 -6.58 -11.13
C GLY A 115 -0.96 -7.83 -10.32
N SER A 116 0.25 -8.37 -10.50
CA SER A 116 0.61 -9.63 -9.84
C SER A 116 0.58 -9.50 -8.32
N THR A 117 0.99 -8.36 -7.78
CA THR A 117 0.96 -8.15 -6.34
C THR A 117 -0.47 -8.17 -5.82
N ALA A 118 -1.37 -7.41 -6.45
CA ALA A 118 -2.76 -7.38 -6.01
C ALA A 118 -3.40 -8.75 -6.14
N GLN A 119 -3.11 -9.44 -7.24
CA GLN A 119 -3.68 -10.76 -7.47
C GLN A 119 -3.26 -11.73 -6.37
N ARG A 120 -1.99 -11.71 -6.01
CA ARG A 120 -1.48 -12.62 -5.01
C ARG A 120 -2.05 -12.29 -3.63
N VAL A 121 -2.14 -10.99 -3.31
CA VAL A 121 -2.74 -10.59 -2.04
C VAL A 121 -4.20 -11.03 -1.96
N LEU A 122 -4.95 -10.86 -3.05
CA LEU A 122 -6.35 -11.28 -3.07
C LEU A 122 -6.50 -12.78 -2.82
N LEU A 123 -5.61 -13.57 -3.40
CA LEU A 123 -5.72 -15.02 -3.31
C LEU A 123 -5.24 -15.57 -1.97
N GLU A 124 -4.29 -14.90 -1.33
CA GLU A 124 -3.64 -15.47 -0.15
C GLU A 124 -3.97 -14.76 1.16
N ALA A 125 -4.64 -13.63 1.13
CA ALA A 125 -4.95 -12.91 2.36
C ALA A 125 -5.95 -13.66 3.21
N HIS A 126 -5.81 -13.52 4.53
CA HIS A 126 -6.73 -14.13 5.48
C HIS A 126 -7.75 -13.12 5.99
N CYS A 127 -7.80 -11.94 5.38
CA CYS A 127 -8.76 -10.90 5.73
C CYS A 127 -9.29 -10.29 4.43
N PRO A 128 -10.35 -9.49 4.52
CA PRO A 128 -10.86 -8.81 3.32
C PRO A 128 -9.82 -7.91 2.67
N VAL A 129 -9.89 -7.80 1.37
CA VAL A 129 -8.99 -6.97 0.58
C VAL A 129 -9.82 -5.97 -0.20
N LEU A 130 -9.50 -4.71 -0.04
CA LEU A 130 -10.16 -3.62 -0.75
C LEU A 130 -9.24 -3.17 -1.87
N CYS A 131 -9.70 -3.31 -3.10
CA CYS A 131 -8.95 -2.88 -4.27
C CYS A 131 -9.48 -1.53 -4.73
N VAL A 132 -8.60 -0.54 -4.80
CA VAL A 132 -8.99 0.84 -5.04
C VAL A 132 -8.52 1.26 -6.43
N LYS A 133 -9.43 1.84 -7.20
CA LYS A 133 -9.08 2.35 -8.51
C LYS A 133 -8.57 3.78 -8.39
N ALA A 134 -7.50 4.05 -9.11
CA ALA A 134 -6.93 5.39 -9.14
C ALA A 134 -7.62 6.24 -10.19
N GLY A 135 -7.48 7.54 -10.05
CA GLY A 135 -7.87 8.45 -11.11
C GLY A 135 -9.36 8.68 -11.25
N GLN A 136 -10.11 8.48 -10.20
CA GLN A 136 -11.55 8.76 -10.24
C GLN A 136 -11.92 10.08 -9.61
#